data_0731b31403e15123c02734f8bd5ae40e
#
_entry.id   0731b31403e15123c02734f8bd5ae40e
#
_cell.length_a   1.000
_cell.length_b   1.000
_cell.length_c   1.000
_cell.angle_alpha   90.00
_cell.angle_beta   90.00
_cell.angle_gamma   90.00
#
_symmetry.space_group_name_H-M   'P 1'
#
loop_
_entity.id
_entity.type
_entity.pdbx_description
1 polymer ?
#
loop_
_entity_poly.entity_id
_entity_poly.type
_entity_poly.pdbx_seq_one_letter_code
_entity_poly.pdbx_strand_id
1 'polypeptide(L)'
;TFASTNGRFPGLVCEYYGEPEKTKEAFHDGFYYTGDNAWRDEEGYYWFVGRCDDVIKCSGYRIGTFEVESVLMKHPAVVECAVTGAPDPVRGQVVKATIVLAKDWMPGNAELVKDIQRFVKETTAPYKYPRIVEFVETLPKTTSGKIMRKAIRANDAEKNN
;
A
#
# COMPACT_ATOMS: atom_id res chain seq x y z
N THR A 1 3.83 9.95 15.43
CA THR A 1 3.22 11.06 16.21
C THR A 1 4.30 11.97 16.72
N PHE A 2 4.21 13.28 16.52
CA PHE A 2 5.16 14.26 17.00
C PHE A 2 4.49 15.16 18.04
N ALA A 3 5.13 15.35 19.20
CA ALA A 3 4.61 16.20 20.26
C ALA A 3 4.79 17.68 19.92
N SER A 4 3.74 18.49 20.07
CA SER A 4 3.74 19.93 19.84
C SER A 4 4.10 20.65 21.13
N THR A 5 5.07 21.56 21.07
CA THR A 5 5.25 22.59 22.08
C THR A 5 4.47 23.83 21.67
N ASN A 6 3.36 24.14 22.30
CA ASN A 6 2.45 25.27 21.97
C ASN A 6 1.53 25.06 20.75
N GLY A 7 1.16 23.83 20.39
CA GLY A 7 0.15 23.57 19.37
C GLY A 7 0.56 23.82 17.92
N ARG A 8 1.82 24.20 17.64
CA ARG A 8 2.37 24.33 16.30
C ARG A 8 3.79 23.81 16.24
N PHE A 9 4.06 23.01 15.21
CA PHE A 9 5.43 22.59 14.90
C PHE A 9 6.00 23.49 13.83
N PRO A 10 7.17 24.12 14.04
CA PRO A 10 7.88 24.80 12.97
C PRO A 10 8.17 23.83 11.82
N GLY A 11 7.75 24.20 10.60
CA GLY A 11 7.98 23.38 9.40
C GLY A 11 6.90 22.33 9.07
N LEU A 12 5.88 22.15 9.92
CA LEU A 12 4.71 21.36 9.55
C LEU A 12 3.63 22.21 8.86
N VAL A 13 2.82 21.54 8.06
CA VAL A 13 1.60 22.09 7.49
C VAL A 13 0.70 22.63 8.60
N CYS A 14 0.10 23.81 8.37
CA CYS A 14 -0.82 24.41 9.35
C CYS A 14 -2.19 23.76 9.31
N GLU A 15 -2.69 23.46 8.11
CA GLU A 15 -4.01 22.88 7.87
C GLU A 15 -4.10 22.27 6.47
N TYR A 16 -5.12 21.45 6.23
CA TYR A 16 -5.53 21.03 4.90
C TYR A 16 -6.49 22.07 4.33
N TYR A 17 -6.07 22.75 3.29
CA TYR A 17 -6.83 23.86 2.69
C TYR A 17 -8.24 23.41 2.26
N GLY A 18 -9.26 24.09 2.79
CA GLY A 18 -10.67 23.75 2.51
C GLY A 18 -11.19 22.45 3.13
N GLU A 19 -10.38 21.73 3.95
CA GLU A 19 -10.74 20.44 4.57
C GLU A 19 -10.58 20.51 6.12
N PRO A 20 -11.43 21.23 6.85
CA PRO A 20 -11.28 21.43 8.28
C PRO A 20 -11.40 20.12 9.10
N GLU A 21 -12.27 19.20 8.69
CA GLU A 21 -12.42 17.92 9.39
C GLU A 21 -11.17 17.06 9.25
N LYS A 22 -10.56 17.01 8.08
CA LYS A 22 -9.28 16.30 7.87
C LYS A 22 -8.13 16.94 8.65
N THR A 23 -8.19 18.27 8.83
CA THR A 23 -7.23 18.97 9.69
C THR A 23 -7.40 18.53 11.14
N LYS A 24 -8.62 18.42 11.66
CA LYS A 24 -8.90 17.93 13.03
C LYS A 24 -8.47 16.48 13.21
N GLU A 25 -8.69 15.62 12.20
CA GLU A 25 -8.24 14.22 12.22
C GLU A 25 -6.72 14.09 12.27
N ALA A 26 -6.01 15.01 11.62
CA ALA A 26 -4.54 15.01 11.59
C ALA A 26 -3.92 15.67 12.82
N PHE A 27 -4.59 16.65 13.43
CA PHE A 27 -4.10 17.42 14.57
C PHE A 27 -5.08 17.34 15.75
N HIS A 28 -4.84 16.43 16.66
CA HIS A 28 -5.64 16.32 17.91
C HIS A 28 -4.76 15.85 19.07
N ASP A 29 -5.26 16.04 20.28
CA ASP A 29 -4.59 15.64 21.54
C ASP A 29 -3.14 16.13 21.69
N GLY A 30 -2.79 17.26 21.04
CA GLY A 30 -1.43 17.82 21.07
C GLY A 30 -0.44 17.08 20.16
N PHE A 31 -0.92 16.23 19.24
CA PHE A 31 -0.10 15.45 18.32
C PHE A 31 -0.50 15.70 16.87
N TYR A 32 0.48 15.51 15.97
CA TYR A 32 0.25 15.36 14.55
C TYR A 32 0.26 13.89 14.16
N TYR A 33 -0.84 13.42 13.61
CA TYR A 33 -1.00 12.04 13.13
C TYR A 33 -0.67 11.97 11.64
N THR A 34 0.46 11.37 11.31
CA THR A 34 0.93 11.28 9.92
C THR A 34 0.09 10.32 9.06
N GLY A 35 -0.68 9.42 9.70
CA GLY A 35 -1.37 8.31 9.05
C GLY A 35 -0.43 7.17 8.64
N ASP A 36 0.80 7.19 9.13
CA ASP A 36 1.79 6.14 8.85
C ASP A 36 1.96 5.22 10.04
N ASN A 37 2.21 3.94 9.77
CA ASN A 37 2.62 2.94 10.74
C ASN A 37 4.13 2.73 10.66
N ALA A 38 4.77 2.73 11.81
CA ALA A 38 6.17 2.38 11.98
C ALA A 38 6.33 1.56 13.26
N TRP A 39 7.34 0.74 13.34
CA TRP A 39 7.80 0.15 14.59
C TRP A 39 9.17 0.70 14.96
N ARG A 40 9.48 0.71 16.26
CA ARG A 40 10.75 1.18 16.79
C ARG A 40 11.53 0.00 17.35
N ASP A 41 12.80 -0.13 16.94
CA ASP A 41 13.70 -1.16 17.49
C ASP A 41 14.29 -0.77 18.84
N GLU A 42 15.06 -1.69 19.42
CA GLU A 42 15.70 -1.49 20.73
C GLU A 42 16.77 -0.39 20.70
N GLU A 43 17.37 -0.13 19.54
CA GLU A 43 18.35 0.94 19.32
C GLU A 43 17.70 2.30 19.11
N GLY A 44 16.37 2.34 18.93
CA GLY A 44 15.59 3.57 18.78
C GLY A 44 15.32 3.99 17.35
N TYR A 45 15.70 3.20 16.34
CA TYR A 45 15.40 3.47 14.94
C TYR A 45 13.94 3.15 14.62
N TYR A 46 13.34 3.97 13.74
CA TYR A 46 11.98 3.78 13.27
C TYR A 46 11.98 3.14 11.88
N TRP A 47 11.24 2.05 11.77
CA TRP A 47 11.08 1.28 10.54
C TRP A 47 9.68 1.50 9.99
N PHE A 48 9.61 2.08 8.79
CA PHE A 48 8.33 2.33 8.13
C PHE A 48 7.67 1.01 7.70
N VAL A 49 6.39 0.85 8.05
CA VAL A 49 5.60 -0.35 7.72
C VAL A 49 4.63 -0.06 6.58
N GLY A 50 4.06 1.12 6.55
CA GLY A 50 3.08 1.54 5.55
C GLY A 50 2.06 2.52 6.09
N ARG A 51 1.11 2.89 5.26
CA ARG A 51 -0.02 3.74 5.64
C ARG A 51 -1.03 2.95 6.49
N CYS A 52 -1.64 3.62 7.46
CA CYS A 52 -2.70 3.01 8.28
C CYS A 52 -3.92 2.58 7.45
N ASP A 53 -4.23 3.36 6.40
CA ASP A 53 -5.36 3.17 5.49
C ASP A 53 -5.08 2.14 4.37
N ASP A 54 -3.82 1.75 4.18
CA ASP A 54 -3.40 0.78 3.16
C ASP A 54 -3.16 -0.63 3.74
N VAL A 55 -3.26 -0.82 5.06
CA VAL A 55 -3.09 -2.15 5.69
C VAL A 55 -4.21 -3.09 5.27
N ILE A 56 -3.83 -4.22 4.68
CA ILE A 56 -4.75 -5.25 4.22
C ILE A 56 -5.11 -6.19 5.39
N LYS A 57 -6.41 -6.35 5.64
CA LYS A 57 -6.93 -7.23 6.70
C LYS A 57 -7.40 -8.54 6.06
N CYS A 58 -6.53 -9.56 6.04
CA CYS A 58 -6.78 -10.85 5.40
C CYS A 58 -6.79 -11.97 6.44
N SER A 59 -7.92 -12.63 6.67
CA SER A 59 -8.06 -13.78 7.58
C SER A 59 -7.42 -13.54 8.96
N GLY A 60 -7.62 -12.34 9.54
CA GLY A 60 -7.05 -11.96 10.84
C GLY A 60 -5.61 -11.41 10.79
N TYR A 61 -4.91 -11.57 9.68
CA TYR A 61 -3.58 -10.98 9.48
C TYR A 61 -3.68 -9.52 9.03
N ARG A 62 -2.69 -8.72 9.46
CA ARG A 62 -2.47 -7.36 8.98
C ARG A 62 -1.24 -7.37 8.08
N ILE A 63 -1.44 -7.10 6.79
CA ILE A 63 -0.41 -7.16 5.78
C ILE A 63 -0.09 -5.74 5.32
N GLY A 64 1.17 -5.31 5.48
CA GLY A 64 1.66 -4.05 4.95
C GLY A 64 1.85 -4.15 3.44
N THR A 65 1.33 -3.18 2.70
CA THR A 65 1.45 -3.16 1.23
C THR A 65 2.88 -2.99 0.79
N PHE A 66 3.64 -2.15 1.47
CA PHE A 66 5.04 -1.85 1.17
C PHE A 66 5.95 -3.08 1.20
N GLU A 67 5.75 -3.98 2.18
CA GLU A 67 6.55 -5.21 2.27
C GLU A 67 6.34 -6.10 1.05
N VAL A 68 5.08 -6.28 0.63
CA VAL A 68 4.75 -7.10 -0.54
C VAL A 68 5.26 -6.45 -1.83
N GLU A 69 5.11 -5.13 -1.98
CA GLU A 69 5.64 -4.36 -3.11
C GLU A 69 7.16 -4.48 -3.20
N SER A 70 7.87 -4.37 -2.07
CA SER A 70 9.33 -4.48 -2.02
C SER A 70 9.84 -5.86 -2.49
N VAL A 71 9.06 -6.91 -2.28
CA VAL A 71 9.38 -8.25 -2.79
C VAL A 71 9.01 -8.36 -4.25
N LEU A 72 7.83 -7.91 -4.67
CA LEU A 72 7.41 -7.93 -6.08
C LEU A 72 8.40 -7.20 -6.98
N MET A 73 8.94 -6.07 -6.54
CA MET A 73 9.95 -5.30 -7.29
C MET A 73 11.29 -6.03 -7.51
N LYS A 74 11.54 -7.15 -6.81
CA LYS A 74 12.72 -8.00 -7.04
C LYS A 74 12.49 -9.03 -8.14
N HIS A 75 11.25 -9.22 -8.58
CA HIS A 75 10.93 -10.16 -9.64
C HIS A 75 11.28 -9.56 -11.01
N PRO A 76 12.00 -10.31 -11.91
CA PRO A 76 12.51 -9.75 -13.16
C PRO A 76 11.44 -9.24 -14.13
N ALA A 77 10.22 -9.77 -14.04
CA ALA A 77 9.10 -9.33 -14.86
C ALA A 77 8.45 -8.03 -14.39
N VAL A 78 8.75 -7.52 -13.19
CA VAL A 78 8.06 -6.39 -12.57
C VAL A 78 8.86 -5.10 -12.71
N VAL A 79 8.29 -4.10 -13.36
CA VAL A 79 8.87 -2.73 -13.45
C VAL A 79 8.32 -1.83 -12.39
N GLU A 80 7.00 -1.87 -12.20
CA GLU A 80 6.31 -1.13 -11.16
C GLU A 80 5.18 -2.00 -10.60
N CYS A 81 4.83 -1.84 -9.35
CA CYS A 81 3.68 -2.49 -8.77
C CYS A 81 3.00 -1.63 -7.71
N ALA A 82 1.72 -1.90 -7.51
CA ALA A 82 0.95 -1.40 -6.39
C ALA A 82 0.19 -2.55 -5.76
N VAL A 83 0.21 -2.60 -4.43
CA VAL A 83 -0.52 -3.62 -3.66
C VAL A 83 -1.69 -2.97 -2.94
N THR A 84 -2.87 -3.57 -3.09
CA THR A 84 -4.12 -3.14 -2.45
C THR A 84 -4.88 -4.32 -1.86
N GLY A 85 -5.78 -4.05 -0.93
CA GLY A 85 -6.76 -5.05 -0.48
C GLY A 85 -7.94 -5.11 -1.44
N ALA A 86 -8.25 -6.28 -1.98
CA ALA A 86 -9.48 -6.54 -2.71
C ALA A 86 -10.50 -7.24 -1.79
N PRO A 87 -11.80 -6.91 -1.85
CA PRO A 87 -12.83 -7.58 -1.06
C PRO A 87 -12.87 -9.09 -1.33
N ASP A 88 -13.04 -9.88 -0.26
CA ASP A 88 -13.21 -11.34 -0.35
C ASP A 88 -14.26 -11.78 0.69
N PRO A 89 -15.30 -12.54 0.28
CA PRO A 89 -16.42 -12.88 1.15
C PRO A 89 -16.04 -13.78 2.33
N VAL A 90 -14.93 -14.51 2.24
CA VAL A 90 -14.48 -15.44 3.27
C VAL A 90 -13.40 -14.83 4.14
N ARG A 91 -12.50 -14.06 3.54
CA ARG A 91 -11.28 -13.53 4.19
C ARG A 91 -11.38 -12.05 4.59
N GLY A 92 -12.51 -11.39 4.27
CA GLY A 92 -12.68 -9.96 4.36
C GLY A 92 -11.94 -9.24 3.23
N GLN A 93 -10.65 -9.40 3.15
CA GLN A 93 -9.81 -8.91 2.04
C GLN A 93 -8.78 -9.96 1.63
N VAL A 94 -8.34 -9.87 0.38
CA VAL A 94 -7.18 -10.59 -0.14
C VAL A 94 -6.17 -9.61 -0.73
N VAL A 95 -4.92 -10.01 -0.77
CA VAL A 95 -3.86 -9.22 -1.39
C VAL A 95 -4.06 -9.22 -2.91
N LYS A 96 -4.16 -8.03 -3.48
CA LYS A 96 -4.16 -7.78 -4.92
C LYS A 96 -2.91 -7.04 -5.30
N ALA A 97 -2.21 -7.51 -6.34
CA ALA A 97 -1.08 -6.83 -6.96
C ALA A 97 -1.49 -6.32 -8.35
N THR A 98 -1.35 -5.02 -8.58
CA THR A 98 -1.49 -4.38 -9.90
C THR A 98 -0.07 -4.09 -10.40
N ILE A 99 0.32 -4.67 -11.52
CA ILE A 99 1.70 -4.79 -11.97
C ILE A 99 1.88 -4.23 -13.38
N VAL A 100 2.91 -3.41 -13.56
CA VAL A 100 3.44 -3.03 -14.86
C VAL A 100 4.60 -3.97 -15.19
N LEU A 101 4.48 -4.68 -16.32
CA LEU A 101 5.48 -5.65 -16.75
C LEU A 101 6.65 -4.99 -17.49
N ALA A 102 7.82 -5.63 -17.44
CA ALA A 102 8.93 -5.31 -18.28
C ALA A 102 8.60 -5.68 -19.75
N LYS A 103 9.25 -4.98 -20.71
CA LYS A 103 8.95 -5.06 -22.14
C LYS A 103 9.02 -6.46 -22.75
N ASP A 104 9.83 -7.33 -22.18
CA ASP A 104 10.04 -8.70 -22.65
C ASP A 104 8.99 -9.70 -22.17
N TRP A 105 8.01 -9.22 -21.36
CA TRP A 105 6.98 -10.05 -20.76
C TRP A 105 5.60 -9.69 -21.28
N MET A 106 4.80 -10.70 -21.64
CA MET A 106 3.44 -10.51 -22.14
C MET A 106 2.39 -10.63 -21.02
N PRO A 107 1.44 -9.68 -20.94
CA PRO A 107 0.31 -9.79 -20.02
C PRO A 107 -0.60 -10.96 -20.45
N GLY A 108 -1.35 -11.52 -19.49
CA GLY A 108 -2.33 -12.59 -19.74
C GLY A 108 -1.78 -14.01 -19.64
N ASN A 109 -0.50 -14.20 -19.38
CA ASN A 109 0.08 -15.53 -19.16
C ASN A 109 -0.21 -16.03 -17.74
N ALA A 110 -1.03 -17.07 -17.62
CA ALA A 110 -1.38 -17.69 -16.33
C ALA A 110 -0.16 -18.31 -15.60
N GLU A 111 0.87 -18.71 -16.35
CA GLU A 111 2.12 -19.23 -15.78
C GLU A 111 2.90 -18.12 -15.10
N LEU A 112 2.97 -16.93 -15.70
CA LEU A 112 3.61 -15.77 -15.11
C LEU A 112 2.91 -15.35 -13.81
N VAL A 113 1.58 -15.37 -13.76
CA VAL A 113 0.82 -15.12 -12.53
C VAL A 113 1.23 -16.08 -11.42
N LYS A 114 1.28 -17.39 -11.74
CA LYS A 114 1.70 -18.43 -10.77
C LYS A 114 3.15 -18.25 -10.34
N ASP A 115 4.02 -17.86 -11.24
CA ASP A 115 5.43 -17.61 -10.95
C ASP A 115 5.62 -16.45 -9.99
N ILE A 116 4.97 -15.31 -10.26
CA ILE A 116 4.96 -14.15 -9.36
C ILE A 116 4.39 -14.52 -7.98
N GLN A 117 3.27 -15.24 -7.94
CA GLN A 117 2.65 -15.69 -6.70
C GLN A 117 3.58 -16.61 -5.90
N ARG A 118 4.23 -17.56 -6.57
CA ARG A 118 5.22 -18.47 -5.96
C ARG A 118 6.40 -17.67 -5.42
N PHE A 119 6.97 -16.77 -6.22
CA PHE A 119 8.11 -15.95 -5.83
C PHE A 119 7.83 -15.17 -4.53
N VAL A 120 6.68 -14.49 -4.44
CA VAL A 120 6.30 -13.77 -3.22
C VAL A 120 6.10 -14.73 -2.05
N LYS A 121 5.47 -15.88 -2.28
CA LYS A 121 5.19 -16.87 -1.23
C LYS A 121 6.47 -17.51 -0.65
N GLU A 122 7.49 -17.69 -1.48
CA GLU A 122 8.78 -18.25 -1.08
C GLU A 122 9.70 -17.21 -0.42
N THR A 123 9.55 -15.94 -0.80
CA THR A 123 10.39 -14.84 -0.29
C THR A 123 9.83 -14.24 1.00
N THR A 124 8.52 -14.38 1.25
CA THR A 124 7.83 -13.82 2.43
C THR A 124 7.06 -14.92 3.18
N ALA A 125 6.18 -14.51 4.11
CA ALA A 125 5.25 -15.44 4.72
C ALA A 125 4.15 -15.88 3.73
N PRO A 126 3.76 -17.17 3.71
CA PRO A 126 2.82 -17.73 2.74
C PRO A 126 1.46 -17.01 2.64
N TYR A 127 1.00 -16.33 3.69
CA TYR A 127 -0.27 -15.60 3.69
C TYR A 127 -0.20 -14.23 3.00
N LYS A 128 1.01 -13.73 2.66
CA LYS A 128 1.24 -12.41 2.07
C LYS A 128 1.20 -12.39 0.55
N TYR A 129 1.22 -13.55 -0.12
CA TYR A 129 1.25 -13.59 -1.58
C TYR A 129 -0.03 -12.99 -2.19
N PRO A 130 0.07 -12.30 -3.33
CA PRO A 130 -1.09 -11.74 -4.00
C PRO A 130 -1.96 -12.86 -4.58
N ARG A 131 -3.22 -12.93 -4.13
CA ARG A 131 -4.21 -13.88 -4.68
C ARG A 131 -4.77 -13.40 -6.01
N ILE A 132 -4.79 -12.09 -6.21
CA ILE A 132 -5.21 -11.45 -7.44
C ILE A 132 -3.99 -10.72 -8.00
N VAL A 133 -3.68 -11.00 -9.27
CA VAL A 133 -2.64 -10.30 -10.04
C VAL A 133 -3.30 -9.71 -11.27
N GLU A 134 -3.19 -8.41 -11.43
CA GLU A 134 -3.66 -7.68 -12.60
C GLU A 134 -2.49 -6.99 -13.29
N PHE A 135 -2.37 -7.18 -14.60
CA PHE A 135 -1.37 -6.49 -15.41
C PHE A 135 -1.98 -5.25 -16.05
N VAL A 136 -1.26 -4.14 -15.96
CA VAL A 136 -1.66 -2.84 -16.51
C VAL A 136 -0.50 -2.20 -17.26
N GLU A 137 -0.81 -1.31 -18.19
CA GLU A 137 0.22 -0.56 -18.91
C GLU A 137 0.87 0.51 -18.03
N THR A 138 0.07 1.17 -17.17
CA THR A 138 0.54 2.22 -16.26
C THR A 138 -0.24 2.19 -14.95
N LEU A 139 0.41 2.63 -13.87
CA LEU A 139 -0.24 2.85 -12.58
C LEU A 139 -0.72 4.31 -12.46
N PRO A 140 -1.89 4.57 -11.83
CA PRO A 140 -2.33 5.93 -11.56
C PRO A 140 -1.38 6.60 -10.56
N LYS A 141 -0.91 7.80 -10.90
CA LYS A 141 0.06 8.57 -10.10
C LYS A 141 -0.44 10.00 -9.88
N THR A 142 -0.02 10.57 -8.77
CA THR A 142 -0.15 12.01 -8.53
C THR A 142 0.79 12.79 -9.46
N THR A 143 0.63 14.13 -9.52
CA THR A 143 1.56 15.02 -10.24
C THR A 143 3.01 14.92 -9.73
N SER A 144 3.20 14.50 -8.47
CA SER A 144 4.52 14.27 -7.88
C SER A 144 5.05 12.83 -8.07
N GLY A 145 4.38 11.99 -8.87
CA GLY A 145 4.80 10.62 -9.19
C GLY A 145 4.44 9.56 -8.14
N LYS A 146 3.71 9.89 -7.08
CA LYS A 146 3.27 8.92 -6.07
C LYS A 146 2.09 8.09 -6.57
N ILE A 147 2.14 6.77 -6.37
CA ILE A 147 1.07 5.85 -6.75
C ILE A 147 -0.20 6.14 -5.95
N MET A 148 -1.33 6.27 -6.66
CA MET A 148 -2.65 6.57 -6.10
C MET A 148 -3.43 5.26 -5.84
N ARG A 149 -3.14 4.55 -4.74
CA ARG A 149 -3.85 3.30 -4.39
C ARG A 149 -5.36 3.48 -4.23
N LYS A 150 -5.80 4.68 -3.82
CA LYS A 150 -7.23 5.01 -3.76
C LYS A 150 -7.90 4.93 -5.14
N ALA A 151 -7.23 5.40 -6.19
CA ALA A 151 -7.74 5.30 -7.57
C ALA A 151 -7.79 3.84 -8.05
N ILE A 152 -6.79 3.02 -7.70
CA ILE A 152 -6.81 1.58 -8.02
C ILE A 152 -8.01 0.90 -7.36
N ARG A 153 -8.26 1.16 -6.06
CA ARG A 153 -9.41 0.60 -5.35
C ARG A 153 -10.75 1.06 -5.91
N ALA A 154 -10.86 2.31 -6.36
CA ALA A 154 -12.07 2.83 -7.00
C ALA A 154 -12.36 2.13 -8.34
N ASN A 155 -11.35 1.99 -9.19
CA ASN A 155 -11.47 1.25 -10.46
C ASN A 155 -11.88 -0.22 -10.24
N ASP A 156 -11.38 -0.85 -9.16
CA ASP A 156 -11.76 -2.23 -8.82
C ASP A 156 -13.23 -2.33 -8.39
N ALA A 157 -13.72 -1.36 -7.63
CA ALA A 157 -15.12 -1.33 -7.23
C ALA A 157 -16.07 -1.15 -8.42
N GLU A 158 -15.68 -0.35 -9.42
CA GLU A 158 -16.45 -0.16 -10.65
C GLU A 158 -16.51 -1.43 -11.53
N LYS A 159 -15.41 -2.21 -11.56
CA LYS A 159 -15.35 -3.47 -12.33
C LYS A 159 -16.19 -4.60 -11.70
N ASN A 160 -16.49 -4.50 -10.41
CA ASN A 160 -17.23 -5.54 -9.66
C ASN A 160 -18.73 -5.21 -9.49
N ASN A 161 -19.20 -4.07 -9.99
CA ASN A 161 -20.62 -3.68 -10.09
C ASN A 161 -21.17 -3.93 -11.50
#